data_86442080635be261471314f0eac1e744
#
_entry.id   86442080635be261471314f0eac1e744
#
_cell.length_a   1.000
_cell.length_b   1.000
_cell.length_c   1.000
_cell.angle_alpha   90.00
_cell.angle_beta   90.00
_cell.angle_gamma   90.00
#
_symmetry.space_group_name_H-M   'P 1'
#
loop_
_entity.id
_entity.type
_entity.pdbx_description
1 polymer ?
#
loop_
_entity_poly.entity_id
_entity_poly.type
_entity_poly.pdbx_seq_one_letter_code
_entity_poly.pdbx_strand_id
1 'polypeptide(L)'
;NRTLLIVIVLISIGSAIALTFLWRVQNQRNGVGFWASGMSLIALASLFVAGRDYIPDFISITIANLCSVIGFLIILRGILVFIGRKPMIFFDVSLLVVATSLFYYFHYIEHNQNIRIVVFSAMILTICIAIVLSLLTVNNQEQRSAGHGVATVFALFGLFNFMRGIMAFFFPSEQSVIENSLSTTLLYLSAIFLIGGI
;
A
#
# COMPACT_ATOMS: atom_id res chain seq x y z
N ASN A 1 8.13 2.51 18.69
CA ASN A 1 9.33 3.03 18.03
C ASN A 1 9.00 4.27 17.18
N ARG A 2 8.97 5.47 17.84
CA ARG A 2 8.62 6.75 17.16
C ARG A 2 9.60 7.07 16.01
N THR A 3 10.89 6.77 16.18
CA THR A 3 11.92 7.00 15.17
C THR A 3 11.59 6.28 13.85
N LEU A 4 11.12 5.06 13.95
CA LEU A 4 10.74 4.26 12.78
C LEU A 4 9.53 4.87 12.04
N LEU A 5 8.52 5.33 12.76
CA LEU A 5 7.35 6.00 12.15
C LEU A 5 7.77 7.29 11.42
N ILE A 6 8.67 8.08 12.02
CA ILE A 6 9.20 9.30 11.40
C ILE A 6 9.92 8.97 10.08
N VAL A 7 10.73 7.92 10.07
CA VAL A 7 11.44 7.49 8.82
C VAL A 7 10.45 7.06 7.75
N ILE A 8 9.39 6.29 8.07
CA ILE A 8 8.35 5.92 7.09
C ILE A 8 7.70 7.17 6.50
N VAL A 9 7.32 8.12 7.34
CA VAL A 9 6.69 9.36 6.91
C VAL A 9 7.61 10.12 5.95
N LEU A 10 8.89 10.28 6.32
CA LEU A 10 9.88 10.99 5.49
C LEU A 10 10.09 10.31 4.14
N ILE A 11 10.22 8.98 4.12
CA ILE A 11 10.36 8.21 2.88
C ILE A 11 9.09 8.33 2.02
N SER A 12 7.91 8.22 2.60
CA SER A 12 6.64 8.32 1.87
C SER A 12 6.43 9.70 1.27
N ILE A 13 6.75 10.75 2.02
CA ILE A 13 6.69 12.14 1.53
C ILE A 13 7.73 12.37 0.44
N GLY A 14 8.98 11.94 0.64
CA GLY A 14 10.04 12.05 -0.35
C GLY A 14 9.68 11.38 -1.68
N SER A 15 9.10 10.18 -1.60
CA SER A 15 8.62 9.45 -2.79
C SER A 15 7.47 10.16 -3.50
N ALA A 16 6.51 10.69 -2.74
CA ALA A 16 5.39 11.46 -3.30
C ALA A 16 5.88 12.73 -4.01
N ILE A 17 6.85 13.44 -3.44
CA ILE A 17 7.47 14.63 -4.04
C ILE A 17 8.23 14.24 -5.32
N ALA A 18 9.07 13.19 -5.27
CA ALA A 18 9.86 12.73 -6.40
C ALA A 18 8.96 12.33 -7.59
N LEU A 19 7.91 11.55 -7.34
CA LEU A 19 6.95 11.15 -8.38
C LEU A 19 6.13 12.32 -8.93
N THR A 20 5.77 13.28 -8.09
CA THR A 20 5.07 14.50 -8.53
C THR A 20 5.98 15.35 -9.42
N PHE A 21 7.26 15.47 -9.07
CA PHE A 21 8.24 16.16 -9.88
C PHE A 21 8.45 15.44 -11.22
N LEU A 22 8.63 14.13 -11.20
CA LEU A 22 8.78 13.29 -12.39
C LEU A 22 7.56 13.43 -13.33
N TRP A 23 6.36 13.41 -12.80
CA TRP A 23 5.14 13.62 -13.55
C TRP A 23 5.11 14.99 -14.26
N ARG A 24 5.55 16.04 -13.58
CA ARG A 24 5.62 17.39 -14.18
C ARG A 24 6.68 17.48 -15.27
N VAL A 25 7.87 16.90 -15.05
CA VAL A 25 8.99 16.93 -16.01
C VAL A 25 8.70 16.09 -17.24
N GLN A 26 8.06 14.95 -17.11
CA GLN A 26 7.71 14.04 -18.22
C GLN A 26 6.47 14.48 -19.01
N ASN A 27 6.07 15.75 -18.91
CA ASN A 27 4.96 16.34 -19.67
C ASN A 27 3.65 15.52 -19.56
N GLN A 28 3.30 15.10 -18.36
CA GLN A 28 2.04 14.44 -18.02
C GLN A 28 1.81 13.08 -18.73
N ARG A 29 2.86 12.29 -18.92
CA ARG A 29 2.73 10.94 -19.49
C ARG A 29 1.69 10.13 -18.74
N ASN A 30 0.88 9.38 -19.51
CA ASN A 30 -0.21 8.55 -19.00
C ASN A 30 0.29 7.56 -17.93
N GLY A 31 -0.31 7.59 -16.73
CA GLY A 31 -0.02 6.67 -15.64
C GLY A 31 0.79 7.27 -14.49
N VAL A 32 1.81 8.09 -14.75
CA VAL A 32 2.71 8.65 -13.70
C VAL A 32 1.94 9.54 -12.70
N GLY A 33 0.95 10.30 -13.18
CA GLY A 33 0.10 11.13 -12.30
C GLY A 33 -0.73 10.29 -11.31
N PHE A 34 -1.15 9.09 -11.70
CA PHE A 34 -1.82 8.16 -10.79
C PHE A 34 -0.85 7.64 -9.71
N TRP A 35 0.41 7.34 -10.08
CA TRP A 35 1.41 6.90 -9.09
C TRP A 35 1.73 8.02 -8.11
N ALA A 36 1.91 9.25 -8.59
CA ALA A 36 2.16 10.41 -7.73
C ALA A 36 0.99 10.65 -6.75
N SER A 37 -0.27 10.60 -7.22
CA SER A 37 -1.45 10.78 -6.37
C SER A 37 -1.64 9.62 -5.38
N GLY A 38 -1.41 8.38 -5.81
CA GLY A 38 -1.45 7.21 -4.95
C GLY A 38 -0.43 7.27 -3.82
N MET A 39 0.84 7.61 -4.15
CA MET A 39 1.90 7.79 -3.14
C MET A 39 1.63 8.96 -2.21
N SER A 40 1.06 10.06 -2.69
CA SER A 40 0.66 11.19 -1.84
C SER A 40 -0.40 10.77 -0.82
N LEU A 41 -1.35 9.93 -1.22
CA LEU A 41 -2.38 9.42 -0.32
C LEU A 41 -1.80 8.43 0.71
N ILE A 42 -0.84 7.60 0.32
CA ILE A 42 -0.11 6.71 1.24
C ILE A 42 0.74 7.53 2.22
N ALA A 43 1.37 8.62 1.76
CA ALA A 43 2.11 9.54 2.63
C ALA A 43 1.18 10.20 3.67
N LEU A 44 -0.02 10.64 3.26
CA LEU A 44 -1.03 11.17 4.16
C LEU A 44 -1.49 10.12 5.18
N ALA A 45 -1.70 8.88 4.75
CA ALA A 45 -2.03 7.76 5.63
C ALA A 45 -0.95 7.53 6.68
N SER A 46 0.34 7.56 6.28
CA SER A 46 1.47 7.41 7.21
C SER A 46 1.53 8.55 8.23
N LEU A 47 1.19 9.78 7.84
CA LEU A 47 1.07 10.91 8.77
C LEU A 47 -0.03 10.69 9.81
N PHE A 48 -1.19 10.16 9.40
CA PHE A 48 -2.26 9.84 10.36
C PHE A 48 -1.83 8.76 11.35
N VAL A 49 -1.13 7.71 10.88
CA VAL A 49 -0.58 6.67 11.77
C VAL A 49 0.46 7.25 12.73
N ALA A 50 1.35 8.12 12.25
CA ALA A 50 2.37 8.75 13.09
C ALA A 50 1.78 9.72 14.14
N GLY A 51 0.65 10.34 13.80
CA GLY A 51 -0.08 11.25 14.70
C GLY A 51 -1.03 10.56 15.70
N ARG A 52 -1.00 9.24 15.83
CA ARG A 52 -1.96 8.45 16.61
C ARG A 52 -2.16 8.91 18.06
N ASP A 53 -1.12 9.43 18.70
CA ASP A 53 -1.19 9.92 20.07
C ASP A 53 -1.88 11.29 20.19
N TYR A 54 -2.09 12.01 19.07
CA TYR A 54 -2.58 13.40 19.02
C TYR A 54 -3.93 13.54 18.33
N ILE A 55 -4.35 12.54 17.56
CA ILE A 55 -5.59 12.56 16.78
C ILE A 55 -6.49 11.39 17.18
N PRO A 56 -7.83 11.50 16.98
CA PRO A 56 -8.75 10.42 17.30
C PRO A 56 -8.39 9.10 16.63
N ASP A 57 -8.57 8.00 17.36
CA ASP A 57 -8.27 6.64 16.88
C ASP A 57 -8.97 6.29 15.56
N PHE A 58 -10.16 6.80 15.34
CA PHE A 58 -10.88 6.61 14.08
C PHE A 58 -10.10 7.14 12.88
N ILE A 59 -9.49 8.32 13.00
CA ILE A 59 -8.70 8.93 11.90
C ILE A 59 -7.38 8.19 11.74
N SER A 60 -6.67 7.96 12.84
CA SER A 60 -5.34 7.36 12.83
C SER A 60 -5.32 5.88 12.44
N ILE A 61 -6.45 5.18 12.58
CA ILE A 61 -6.56 3.75 12.29
C ILE A 61 -7.43 3.53 11.06
N THR A 62 -8.72 3.90 11.12
CA THR A 62 -9.67 3.53 10.06
C THR A 62 -9.44 4.35 8.80
N ILE A 63 -9.36 5.69 8.92
CA ILE A 63 -9.12 6.57 7.77
C ILE A 63 -7.73 6.33 7.19
N ALA A 64 -6.70 6.16 8.02
CA ALA A 64 -5.35 5.87 7.55
C ALA A 64 -5.28 4.57 6.72
N ASN A 65 -5.91 3.49 7.19
CA ASN A 65 -5.95 2.22 6.46
C ASN A 65 -6.73 2.36 5.14
N LEU A 66 -7.86 3.06 5.14
CA LEU A 66 -8.64 3.31 3.92
C LEU A 66 -7.85 4.16 2.92
N CYS A 67 -7.19 5.23 3.38
CA CYS A 67 -6.31 6.05 2.53
C CYS A 67 -5.19 5.21 1.89
N SER A 68 -4.59 4.29 2.66
CA SER A 68 -3.59 3.37 2.13
C SER A 68 -4.16 2.45 1.04
N VAL A 69 -5.29 1.81 1.29
CA VAL A 69 -5.96 0.92 0.30
C VAL A 69 -6.31 1.71 -0.97
N ILE A 70 -6.90 2.90 -0.84
CA ILE A 70 -7.22 3.78 -1.98
C ILE A 70 -5.94 4.17 -2.72
N GLY A 71 -4.86 4.51 -2.01
CA GLY A 71 -3.57 4.84 -2.60
C GLY A 71 -3.02 3.70 -3.47
N PHE A 72 -3.04 2.46 -2.97
CA PHE A 72 -2.62 1.29 -3.75
C PHE A 72 -3.54 1.00 -4.94
N LEU A 73 -4.86 1.21 -4.83
CA LEU A 73 -5.79 1.08 -5.96
C LEU A 73 -5.51 2.13 -7.04
N ILE A 74 -5.17 3.36 -6.66
CA ILE A 74 -4.77 4.41 -7.60
C ILE A 74 -3.47 4.02 -8.31
N ILE A 75 -2.50 3.44 -7.60
CA ILE A 75 -1.26 2.91 -8.21
C ILE A 75 -1.57 1.80 -9.21
N LEU A 76 -2.44 0.84 -8.84
CA LEU A 76 -2.90 -0.21 -9.76
C LEU A 76 -3.54 0.40 -11.03
N ARG A 77 -4.39 1.41 -10.89
CA ARG A 77 -4.98 2.12 -12.05
C ARG A 77 -3.89 2.75 -12.92
N GLY A 78 -2.90 3.39 -12.32
CA GLY A 78 -1.76 3.95 -13.04
C GLY A 78 -1.00 2.91 -13.84
N ILE A 79 -0.77 1.73 -13.27
CA ILE A 79 -0.14 0.59 -13.97
C ILE A 79 -1.01 0.11 -15.13
N LEU A 80 -2.32 -0.06 -14.92
CA LEU A 80 -3.24 -0.48 -15.99
C LEU A 80 -3.26 0.51 -17.16
N VAL A 81 -3.31 1.82 -16.86
CA VAL A 81 -3.24 2.88 -17.88
C VAL A 81 -1.90 2.85 -18.62
N PHE A 82 -0.79 2.65 -17.90
CA PHE A 82 0.55 2.58 -18.48
C PHE A 82 0.70 1.41 -19.46
N ILE A 83 0.12 0.26 -19.17
CA ILE A 83 0.12 -0.91 -20.07
C ILE A 83 -1.02 -0.89 -21.09
N GLY A 84 -1.79 0.20 -21.19
CA GLY A 84 -2.88 0.37 -22.15
C GLY A 84 -4.15 -0.43 -21.83
N ARG A 85 -4.35 -0.86 -20.59
CA ARG A 85 -5.54 -1.60 -20.16
C ARG A 85 -6.58 -0.68 -19.54
N LYS A 86 -7.84 -1.10 -19.62
CA LYS A 86 -8.96 -0.40 -18.98
C LYS A 86 -8.91 -0.60 -17.45
N PRO A 87 -9.22 0.45 -16.65
CA PRO A 87 -9.34 0.33 -15.20
C PRO A 87 -10.43 -0.69 -14.81
N MET A 88 -10.16 -1.46 -13.77
CA MET A 88 -11.10 -2.45 -13.22
C MET A 88 -12.01 -1.80 -12.16
N ILE A 89 -12.90 -0.89 -12.58
CA ILE A 89 -13.71 -0.07 -11.65
C ILE A 89 -14.54 -0.94 -10.70
N PHE A 90 -15.12 -2.04 -11.19
CA PHE A 90 -15.92 -2.94 -10.36
C PHE A 90 -15.08 -3.59 -9.26
N PHE A 91 -13.86 -4.03 -9.58
CA PHE A 91 -12.90 -4.57 -8.61
C PHE A 91 -12.54 -3.53 -7.54
N ASP A 92 -12.23 -2.29 -7.95
CA ASP A 92 -11.86 -1.22 -7.03
C ASP A 92 -13.00 -0.89 -6.07
N VAL A 93 -14.23 -0.74 -6.59
CA VAL A 93 -15.42 -0.42 -5.78
C VAL A 93 -15.74 -1.57 -4.83
N SER A 94 -15.73 -2.82 -5.31
CA SER A 94 -15.99 -4.00 -4.48
C SER A 94 -14.99 -4.10 -3.32
N LEU A 95 -13.70 -3.91 -3.62
CA LEU A 95 -12.65 -3.98 -2.60
C LEU A 95 -12.80 -2.86 -1.56
N LEU A 96 -13.14 -1.65 -2.00
CA LEU A 96 -13.39 -0.50 -1.10
C LEU A 96 -14.60 -0.72 -0.20
N VAL A 97 -15.71 -1.23 -0.74
CA VAL A 97 -16.92 -1.53 0.05
C VAL A 97 -16.58 -2.57 1.12
N VAL A 98 -15.91 -3.66 0.74
CA VAL A 98 -15.52 -4.73 1.67
C VAL A 98 -14.54 -4.18 2.72
N ALA A 99 -13.51 -3.43 2.31
CA ALA A 99 -12.53 -2.84 3.22
C ALA A 99 -13.21 -1.91 4.24
N THR A 100 -14.07 -0.99 3.76
CA THR A 100 -14.78 -0.04 4.62
C THR A 100 -15.67 -0.76 5.63
N SER A 101 -16.44 -1.76 5.19
CA SER A 101 -17.34 -2.54 6.03
C SER A 101 -16.57 -3.29 7.12
N LEU A 102 -15.46 -3.96 6.76
CA LEU A 102 -14.65 -4.73 7.71
C LEU A 102 -13.90 -3.82 8.68
N PHE A 103 -13.32 -2.71 8.21
CA PHE A 103 -12.65 -1.76 9.12
C PHE A 103 -13.65 -1.11 10.09
N TYR A 104 -14.86 -0.77 9.64
CA TYR A 104 -15.90 -0.25 10.50
C TYR A 104 -16.33 -1.30 11.55
N TYR A 105 -16.59 -2.55 11.13
CA TYR A 105 -16.99 -3.63 12.01
C TYR A 105 -15.95 -3.89 13.11
N PHE A 106 -14.68 -4.10 12.73
CA PHE A 106 -13.61 -4.40 13.68
C PHE A 106 -13.07 -3.18 14.44
N HIS A 107 -13.52 -1.98 14.11
CA HIS A 107 -13.23 -0.79 14.90
C HIS A 107 -14.30 -0.52 15.97
N TYR A 108 -15.59 -0.65 15.62
CA TYR A 108 -16.70 -0.24 16.48
C TYR A 108 -17.40 -1.39 17.19
N ILE A 109 -17.50 -2.56 16.57
CA ILE A 109 -18.29 -3.69 17.08
C ILE A 109 -17.40 -4.68 17.82
N GLU A 110 -16.34 -5.11 17.20
CA GLU A 110 -15.43 -6.12 17.77
C GLU A 110 -14.01 -5.56 17.87
N HIS A 111 -13.68 -4.77 18.85
CA HIS A 111 -12.40 -4.06 19.01
C HIS A 111 -11.17 -4.99 18.95
N ASN A 112 -10.95 -5.66 17.81
CA ASN A 112 -9.89 -6.63 17.62
C ASN A 112 -8.80 -6.06 16.68
N GLN A 113 -7.68 -5.65 17.28
CA GLN A 113 -6.55 -5.07 16.54
C GLN A 113 -5.93 -6.08 15.58
N ASN A 114 -5.81 -7.35 15.96
CA ASN A 114 -5.17 -8.37 15.15
C ASN A 114 -5.93 -8.65 13.86
N ILE A 115 -7.26 -8.77 13.98
CA ILE A 115 -8.10 -9.00 12.79
C ILE A 115 -8.04 -7.80 11.84
N ARG A 116 -7.97 -6.56 12.34
CA ARG A 116 -7.77 -5.39 11.48
C ARG A 116 -6.47 -5.45 10.68
N ILE A 117 -5.38 -5.95 11.29
CA ILE A 117 -4.10 -6.16 10.61
C ILE A 117 -4.25 -7.25 9.53
N VAL A 118 -4.94 -8.34 9.84
CA VAL A 118 -5.22 -9.41 8.86
C VAL A 118 -6.02 -8.86 7.67
N VAL A 119 -7.10 -8.12 7.94
CA VAL A 119 -7.93 -7.51 6.89
C VAL A 119 -7.11 -6.57 6.01
N PHE A 120 -6.34 -5.66 6.62
CA PHE A 120 -5.48 -4.74 5.86
C PHE A 120 -4.46 -5.51 5.00
N SER A 121 -3.79 -6.51 5.58
CA SER A 121 -2.81 -7.33 4.88
C SER A 121 -3.42 -8.10 3.71
N ALA A 122 -4.63 -8.64 3.88
CA ALA A 122 -5.36 -9.33 2.82
C ALA A 122 -5.76 -8.39 1.68
N MET A 123 -6.21 -7.16 1.99
CA MET A 123 -6.54 -6.15 0.97
C MET A 123 -5.31 -5.76 0.14
N ILE A 124 -4.20 -5.46 0.80
CA ILE A 124 -2.95 -5.11 0.11
C ILE A 124 -2.44 -6.29 -0.73
N LEU A 125 -2.46 -7.51 -0.19
CA LEU A 125 -2.07 -8.72 -0.93
C LEU A 125 -2.92 -8.88 -2.21
N THR A 126 -4.22 -8.70 -2.12
CA THR A 126 -5.15 -8.80 -3.26
C THR A 126 -4.79 -7.78 -4.35
N ILE A 127 -4.48 -6.53 -3.97
CA ILE A 127 -4.06 -5.49 -4.92
C ILE A 127 -2.68 -5.85 -5.53
N CYS A 128 -1.73 -6.33 -4.73
CA CYS A 128 -0.42 -6.76 -5.22
C CYS A 128 -0.53 -7.90 -6.23
N ILE A 129 -1.38 -8.90 -5.98
CA ILE A 129 -1.66 -9.98 -6.94
C ILE A 129 -2.23 -9.42 -8.24
N ALA A 130 -3.19 -8.49 -8.17
CA ALA A 130 -3.77 -7.86 -9.35
C ALA A 130 -2.71 -7.08 -10.17
N ILE A 131 -1.78 -6.37 -9.50
CA ILE A 131 -0.65 -5.68 -10.14
C ILE A 131 0.27 -6.68 -10.84
N VAL A 132 0.72 -7.71 -10.12
CA VAL A 132 1.65 -8.73 -10.65
C VAL A 132 1.05 -9.43 -11.86
N LEU A 133 -0.19 -9.91 -11.77
CA LEU A 133 -0.87 -10.56 -12.89
C LEU A 133 -1.03 -9.62 -14.08
N SER A 134 -1.33 -8.35 -13.85
CA SER A 134 -1.44 -7.37 -14.92
C SER A 134 -0.12 -7.14 -15.66
N LEU A 135 0.99 -7.08 -14.93
CA LEU A 135 2.33 -6.86 -15.49
C LEU A 135 2.89 -8.10 -16.20
N LEU A 136 2.64 -9.30 -15.66
CA LEU A 136 3.10 -10.55 -16.28
C LEU A 136 2.39 -10.87 -17.62
N THR A 137 1.22 -10.31 -17.84
CA THR A 137 0.41 -10.51 -19.06
C THR A 137 0.63 -9.43 -20.12
N VAL A 138 1.70 -8.63 -20.02
CA VAL A 138 2.09 -7.62 -21.03
C VAL A 138 2.78 -8.28 -22.21
N ASN A 139 2.31 -8.00 -23.44
CA ASN A 139 2.83 -8.60 -24.67
C ASN A 139 4.00 -7.81 -25.29
N ASN A 140 4.13 -6.51 -24.98
CA ASN A 140 5.18 -5.68 -25.55
C ASN A 140 6.52 -5.96 -24.86
N GLN A 141 7.55 -6.33 -25.62
CA GLN A 141 8.84 -6.80 -25.11
C GLN A 141 9.61 -5.74 -24.33
N GLU A 142 9.54 -4.46 -24.74
CA GLU A 142 10.19 -3.35 -24.01
C GLU A 142 9.51 -3.09 -22.65
N GLN A 143 8.18 -3.05 -22.62
CA GLN A 143 7.41 -2.89 -21.40
C GLN A 143 7.51 -4.10 -20.48
N ARG A 144 7.72 -5.29 -21.03
CA ARG A 144 7.84 -6.54 -20.29
C ARG A 144 9.09 -6.56 -19.39
N SER A 145 10.24 -6.10 -19.89
CA SER A 145 11.48 -6.08 -19.10
C SER A 145 11.36 -5.16 -17.88
N ALA A 146 10.89 -3.94 -18.08
CA ALA A 146 10.63 -2.99 -16.98
C ALA A 146 9.50 -3.50 -16.05
N GLY A 147 8.45 -4.09 -16.63
CA GLY A 147 7.32 -4.65 -15.89
C GLY A 147 7.70 -5.80 -14.96
N HIS A 148 8.67 -6.65 -15.32
CA HIS A 148 9.14 -7.73 -14.46
C HIS A 148 9.82 -7.21 -13.19
N GLY A 149 10.61 -6.14 -13.26
CA GLY A 149 11.21 -5.50 -12.08
C GLY A 149 10.14 -5.01 -11.10
N VAL A 150 9.18 -4.26 -11.61
CA VAL A 150 8.05 -3.76 -10.79
C VAL A 150 7.20 -4.90 -10.25
N ALA A 151 6.90 -5.92 -11.07
CA ALA A 151 6.15 -7.11 -10.62
C ALA A 151 6.85 -7.85 -9.49
N THR A 152 8.19 -7.98 -9.55
CA THR A 152 8.98 -8.61 -8.48
C THR A 152 8.87 -7.84 -7.18
N VAL A 153 8.96 -6.49 -7.23
CA VAL A 153 8.81 -5.63 -6.04
C VAL A 153 7.43 -5.81 -5.41
N PHE A 154 6.36 -5.78 -6.22
CA PHE A 154 5.01 -5.97 -5.70
C PHE A 154 4.74 -7.40 -5.23
N ALA A 155 5.37 -8.42 -5.84
CA ALA A 155 5.30 -9.80 -5.37
C ALA A 155 5.95 -9.96 -3.98
N LEU A 156 7.14 -9.39 -3.79
CA LEU A 156 7.82 -9.39 -2.48
C LEU A 156 7.02 -8.61 -1.42
N PHE A 157 6.47 -7.46 -1.79
CA PHE A 157 5.62 -6.68 -0.89
C PHE A 157 4.32 -7.41 -0.53
N GLY A 158 3.71 -8.09 -1.50
CA GLY A 158 2.53 -8.94 -1.28
C GLY A 158 2.84 -10.12 -0.36
N LEU A 159 3.98 -10.82 -0.60
CA LEU A 159 4.44 -11.91 0.25
C LEU A 159 4.67 -11.45 1.69
N PHE A 160 5.27 -10.27 1.86
CA PHE A 160 5.46 -9.68 3.17
C PHE A 160 4.13 -9.41 3.88
N ASN A 161 3.16 -8.79 3.20
CA ASN A 161 1.83 -8.57 3.79
C ASN A 161 1.12 -9.88 4.12
N PHE A 162 1.31 -10.93 3.31
CA PHE A 162 0.80 -12.28 3.60
C PHE A 162 1.39 -12.84 4.90
N MET A 163 2.72 -12.80 5.06
CA MET A 163 3.39 -13.24 6.29
C MET A 163 2.95 -12.44 7.52
N ARG A 164 2.81 -11.12 7.38
CA ARG A 164 2.28 -10.25 8.43
C ARG A 164 0.85 -10.64 8.84
N GLY A 165 0.00 -10.93 7.87
CA GLY A 165 -1.37 -11.39 8.12
C GLY A 165 -1.40 -12.73 8.88
N ILE A 166 -0.57 -13.70 8.49
CA ILE A 166 -0.43 -14.99 9.17
C ILE A 166 0.03 -14.79 10.61
N MET A 167 1.07 -13.97 10.82
CA MET A 167 1.57 -13.70 12.17
C MET A 167 0.51 -13.06 13.06
N ALA A 168 -0.24 -12.09 12.53
CA ALA A 168 -1.34 -11.45 13.25
C ALA A 168 -2.45 -12.42 13.63
N PHE A 169 -2.70 -13.44 12.81
CA PHE A 169 -3.75 -14.42 13.04
C PHE A 169 -3.36 -15.50 14.03
N PHE A 170 -2.14 -16.08 13.90
CA PHE A 170 -1.72 -17.23 14.70
C PHE A 170 -0.98 -16.85 16.00
N PHE A 171 -0.36 -15.67 16.08
CA PHE A 171 0.46 -15.26 17.23
C PHE A 171 0.02 -13.89 17.80
N PRO A 172 -1.22 -13.76 18.26
CA PRO A 172 -1.76 -12.48 18.71
C PRO A 172 -1.06 -11.91 19.95
N SER A 173 -0.46 -12.76 20.80
CA SER A 173 0.20 -12.34 22.05
C SER A 173 1.65 -11.87 21.88
N GLU A 174 2.33 -12.30 20.83
CA GLU A 174 3.75 -11.96 20.59
C GLU A 174 3.91 -10.71 19.70
N GLN A 175 2.83 -10.22 19.11
CA GLN A 175 2.85 -9.10 18.18
C GLN A 175 3.39 -7.81 18.77
N SER A 176 3.17 -7.54 20.05
CA SER A 176 3.69 -6.31 20.69
C SER A 176 5.22 -6.23 20.71
N VAL A 177 5.90 -7.36 20.67
CA VAL A 177 7.38 -7.45 20.69
C VAL A 177 7.95 -7.55 19.27
N ILE A 178 7.34 -8.36 18.40
CA ILE A 178 7.80 -8.64 17.03
C ILE A 178 7.35 -7.54 16.05
N GLU A 179 6.14 -6.98 16.19
CA GLU A 179 5.68 -5.83 15.38
C GLU A 179 6.58 -4.61 15.52
N ASN A 180 7.17 -4.41 16.71
CA ASN A 180 8.07 -3.29 16.93
C ASN A 180 9.44 -3.43 16.24
N SER A 181 9.86 -4.63 15.83
CA SER A 181 11.16 -4.82 15.19
C SER A 181 11.11 -5.38 13.76
N LEU A 182 10.37 -6.45 13.51
CA LEU A 182 10.37 -7.13 12.20
C LEU A 182 9.37 -6.54 11.20
N SER A 183 8.13 -6.28 11.61
CA SER A 183 7.11 -5.73 10.69
C SER A 183 7.48 -4.34 10.22
N THR A 184 8.08 -3.56 11.12
CA THR A 184 8.54 -2.22 10.82
C THR A 184 9.76 -2.25 9.88
N THR A 185 10.74 -3.10 10.14
CA THR A 185 11.95 -3.24 9.29
C THR A 185 11.58 -3.74 7.88
N LEU A 186 10.63 -4.65 7.76
CA LEU A 186 10.19 -5.18 6.47
C LEU A 186 9.29 -4.20 5.71
N LEU A 187 8.48 -3.36 6.40
CA LEU A 187 7.82 -2.21 5.79
C LEU A 187 8.83 -1.22 5.19
N TYR A 188 9.96 -1.01 5.85
CA TYR A 188 11.03 -0.16 5.33
C TYR A 188 11.72 -0.75 4.11
N LEU A 189 12.08 -2.03 4.17
CA LEU A 189 12.67 -2.71 3.03
C LEU A 189 11.73 -2.66 1.82
N SER A 190 10.42 -2.89 2.03
CA SER A 190 9.46 -2.83 0.94
C SER A 190 9.26 -1.41 0.40
N ALA A 191 9.27 -0.38 1.25
CA ALA A 191 9.20 1.01 0.82
C ALA A 191 10.48 1.43 0.05
N ILE A 192 11.66 1.01 0.51
CA ILE A 192 12.93 1.25 -0.18
C ILE A 192 12.94 0.53 -1.55
N PHE A 193 12.45 -0.71 -1.63
CA PHE A 193 12.32 -1.43 -2.89
C PHE A 193 11.30 -0.79 -3.85
N LEU A 194 10.19 -0.27 -3.34
CA LEU A 194 9.20 0.48 -4.15
C LEU A 194 9.79 1.75 -4.76
N ILE A 195 10.72 2.40 -4.07
CA ILE A 195 11.36 3.65 -4.51
C ILE A 195 12.54 3.35 -5.44
N GLY A 196 13.30 2.29 -5.18
CA GLY A 196 14.49 1.92 -5.98
C GLY A 196 14.15 1.13 -7.24
N GLY A 197 12.91 0.66 -7.42
CA GLY A 197 12.45 -0.13 -8.56
C GLY A 197 11.69 0.67 -9.66
N ILE A 198 11.57 2.00 -9.49
CA ILE A 198 11.02 2.94 -10.47
C ILE A 198 12.15 3.74 -11.11
#